data_1eba77b18d44b0fd50df005f094d06db
#
_entry.id   1eba77b18d44b0fd50df005f094d06db
#
_cell.length_a   1.000
_cell.length_b   1.000
_cell.length_c   1.000
_cell.angle_alpha   90.00
_cell.angle_beta   90.00
_cell.angle_gamma   90.00
#
_symmetry.space_group_name_H-M   'P 1'
#
loop_
_entity.id
_entity.type
_entity.pdbx_description
1 polymer ?
#
loop_
_entity_poly.entity_id
_entity_poly.type
_entity_poly.pdbx_seq_one_letter_code
_entity_poly.pdbx_strand_id
1 'polypeptide(L)'
;LVPNSLMDEVCKIAKEAAESWKPGDPKADSKMGPVISRPAWEKVQRLIKSGIDQGATLVTGGEDRPEDLPQGYFIKPTVFANVKNDMEIAREEIFGPVLSIIGYDTEEEAVAIANDTEYGLGGYVQSRDIEHARKIAAQIRAGYISINNAGLDITVPFGGYKHSGNGREFGDEAFGEFLEYKSMLGYTPS
;
A
#
# COMPACT_ATOMS: atom_id res chain seq x y z
N LEU A 1 -3.32 -8.44 -3.09
CA LEU A 1 -4.28 -9.51 -3.33
C LEU A 1 -3.79 -10.37 -4.48
N VAL A 2 -3.83 -11.70 -4.36
CA VAL A 2 -3.38 -12.63 -5.39
C VAL A 2 -4.36 -13.81 -5.49
N PRO A 3 -4.61 -14.39 -6.69
CA PRO A 3 -5.38 -15.61 -6.80
C PRO A 3 -4.77 -16.73 -5.95
N ASN A 4 -5.58 -17.46 -5.19
CA ASN A 4 -5.10 -18.57 -4.36
C ASN A 4 -4.30 -19.61 -5.16
N SER A 5 -4.64 -19.82 -6.43
CA SER A 5 -3.93 -20.72 -7.34
C SER A 5 -2.48 -20.29 -7.66
N LEU A 6 -2.12 -19.02 -7.42
CA LEU A 6 -0.79 -18.46 -7.67
C LEU A 6 0.00 -18.17 -6.37
N MET A 7 -0.56 -18.48 -5.21
CA MET A 7 0.02 -18.10 -3.91
C MET A 7 1.46 -18.59 -3.76
N ASP A 8 1.75 -19.85 -4.05
CA ASP A 8 3.09 -20.43 -3.90
C ASP A 8 4.12 -19.74 -4.82
N GLU A 9 3.74 -19.48 -6.07
CA GLU A 9 4.61 -18.79 -7.03
C GLU A 9 4.88 -17.34 -6.60
N VAL A 10 3.84 -16.64 -6.16
CA VAL A 10 3.96 -15.26 -5.68
C VAL A 10 4.81 -15.19 -4.42
N CYS A 11 4.65 -16.12 -3.48
CA CYS A 11 5.48 -16.21 -2.28
C CYS A 11 6.96 -16.35 -2.62
N LYS A 12 7.29 -17.22 -3.58
CA LYS A 12 8.68 -17.39 -4.03
C LYS A 12 9.25 -16.11 -4.61
N ILE A 13 8.52 -15.47 -5.53
CA ILE A 13 8.95 -14.20 -6.17
C ILE A 13 9.07 -13.08 -5.12
N ALA A 14 8.10 -12.95 -4.22
CA ALA A 14 8.11 -11.95 -3.17
C ALA A 14 9.28 -12.13 -2.19
N LYS A 15 9.61 -13.38 -1.85
CA LYS A 15 10.78 -13.72 -1.04
C LYS A 15 12.08 -13.27 -1.70
N GLU A 16 12.30 -13.68 -2.94
CA GLU A 16 13.50 -13.32 -3.71
C GLU A 16 13.63 -11.79 -3.85
N ALA A 17 12.53 -11.11 -4.14
CA ALA A 17 12.48 -9.66 -4.22
C ALA A 17 12.84 -9.00 -2.88
N ALA A 18 12.20 -9.40 -1.77
CA ALA A 18 12.45 -8.85 -0.45
C ALA A 18 13.89 -9.06 0.00
N GLU A 19 14.45 -10.26 -0.19
CA GLU A 19 15.83 -10.59 0.17
C GLU A 19 16.87 -9.83 -0.67
N SER A 20 16.50 -9.34 -1.85
CA SER A 20 17.35 -8.47 -2.68
C SER A 20 17.44 -7.02 -2.16
N TRP A 21 16.53 -6.60 -1.28
CA TRP A 21 16.47 -5.26 -0.70
C TRP A 21 17.13 -5.22 0.68
N LYS A 22 18.42 -5.56 0.72
CA LYS A 22 19.17 -5.55 1.97
C LYS A 22 19.23 -4.15 2.57
N PRO A 23 18.82 -3.99 3.85
CA PRO A 23 19.01 -2.72 4.56
C PRO A 23 20.49 -2.46 4.82
N GLY A 24 20.87 -1.19 4.88
CA GLY A 24 22.24 -0.80 5.12
C GLY A 24 22.41 0.69 5.41
N ASP A 25 23.65 1.12 5.61
CA ASP A 25 23.96 2.53 5.87
C ASP A 25 23.48 3.41 4.69
N PRO A 26 22.64 4.43 4.95
CA PRO A 26 22.18 5.37 3.91
C PRO A 26 23.29 6.13 3.19
N LYS A 27 24.48 6.20 3.78
CA LYS A 27 25.68 6.82 3.18
C LYS A 27 26.48 5.84 2.30
N ALA A 28 26.16 4.56 2.36
CA ALA A 28 26.75 3.54 1.51
C ALA A 28 25.79 3.23 0.34
N ASP A 29 26.25 2.39 -0.59
CA ASP A 29 25.41 1.91 -1.70
C ASP A 29 24.46 0.80 -1.21
N SER A 30 23.48 1.19 -0.37
CA SER A 30 22.43 0.32 0.16
C SER A 30 21.09 0.65 -0.47
N LYS A 31 20.29 -0.38 -0.78
CA LYS A 31 18.96 -0.21 -1.40
C LYS A 31 17.92 0.33 -0.43
N MET A 32 18.10 0.14 0.87
CA MET A 32 17.13 0.51 1.88
C MET A 32 17.83 0.98 3.17
N GLY A 33 17.42 2.14 3.71
CA GLY A 33 17.88 2.68 4.99
C GLY A 33 17.01 2.22 6.17
N PRO A 34 17.26 2.78 7.37
CA PRO A 34 16.43 2.55 8.54
C PRO A 34 15.09 3.30 8.45
N VAL A 35 14.11 2.91 9.27
CA VAL A 35 12.91 3.73 9.50
C VAL A 35 13.27 4.97 10.33
N ILE A 36 12.39 5.98 10.30
CA ILE A 36 12.70 7.35 10.75
C ILE A 36 12.99 7.47 12.25
N SER A 37 12.45 6.59 13.10
CA SER A 37 12.51 6.76 14.55
C SER A 37 12.34 5.45 15.32
N ARG A 38 12.65 5.49 16.63
CA ARG A 38 12.37 4.38 17.55
C ARG A 38 10.88 4.02 17.60
N PRO A 39 9.92 4.95 17.77
CA PRO A 39 8.50 4.61 17.77
C PRO A 39 8.04 3.95 16.46
N ALA A 40 8.56 4.41 15.31
CA ALA A 40 8.26 3.77 14.03
C ALA A 40 8.80 2.33 13.98
N TRP A 41 10.03 2.11 14.45
CA TRP A 41 10.61 0.78 14.53
C TRP A 41 9.80 -0.15 15.46
N GLU A 42 9.46 0.33 16.66
CA GLU A 42 8.65 -0.42 17.63
C GLU A 42 7.26 -0.77 17.10
N LYS A 43 6.60 0.17 16.39
CA LYS A 43 5.31 -0.08 15.71
C LYS A 43 5.45 -1.22 14.69
N VAL A 44 6.46 -1.16 13.83
CA VAL A 44 6.65 -2.19 12.79
C VAL A 44 6.96 -3.55 13.41
N GLN A 45 7.83 -3.61 14.43
CA GLN A 45 8.14 -4.87 15.13
C GLN A 45 6.90 -5.47 15.81
N ARG A 46 6.08 -4.64 16.47
CA ARG A 46 4.82 -5.08 17.06
C ARG A 46 3.87 -5.67 16.00
N LEU A 47 3.76 -5.03 14.85
CA LEU A 47 2.89 -5.51 13.77
C LEU A 47 3.43 -6.79 13.12
N ILE A 48 4.76 -6.92 12.94
CA ILE A 48 5.36 -8.17 12.49
C ILE A 48 5.03 -9.30 13.48
N LYS A 49 5.22 -9.06 14.79
CA LYS A 49 4.86 -10.02 15.81
C LYS A 49 3.36 -10.35 15.78
N SER A 50 2.50 -9.37 15.64
CA SER A 50 1.05 -9.56 15.53
C SER A 50 0.68 -10.46 14.35
N GLY A 51 1.32 -10.27 13.19
CA GLY A 51 1.11 -11.14 12.03
C GLY A 51 1.46 -12.60 12.30
N ILE A 52 2.58 -12.85 13.00
CA ILE A 52 3.01 -14.19 13.41
C ILE A 52 2.00 -14.79 14.40
N ASP A 53 1.65 -14.03 15.46
CA ASP A 53 0.75 -14.48 16.53
C ASP A 53 -0.68 -14.77 16.00
N GLN A 54 -1.13 -14.04 14.99
CA GLN A 54 -2.44 -14.25 14.33
C GLN A 54 -2.42 -15.37 13.29
N GLY A 55 -1.26 -15.99 13.05
CA GLY A 55 -1.12 -17.17 12.20
C GLY A 55 -0.93 -16.89 10.71
N ALA A 56 -0.51 -15.68 10.33
CA ALA A 56 -0.01 -15.43 8.98
C ALA A 56 1.27 -16.22 8.72
N THR A 57 1.48 -16.67 7.50
CA THR A 57 2.67 -17.41 7.12
C THR A 57 3.84 -16.46 6.88
N LEU A 58 4.84 -16.48 7.77
CA LEU A 58 6.08 -15.73 7.55
C LEU A 58 6.90 -16.38 6.44
N VAL A 59 7.03 -15.70 5.30
CA VAL A 59 7.76 -16.18 4.12
C VAL A 59 9.25 -15.84 4.21
N THR A 60 9.57 -14.62 4.65
CA THR A 60 10.94 -14.14 4.91
C THR A 60 10.94 -12.93 5.83
N GLY A 61 12.09 -12.54 6.35
CA GLY A 61 12.24 -11.41 7.28
C GLY A 61 11.91 -11.77 8.72
N GLY A 62 10.92 -11.10 9.31
CA GLY A 62 10.48 -11.34 10.69
C GLY A 62 11.03 -10.32 11.69
N GLU A 63 10.84 -10.65 12.98
CA GLU A 63 11.22 -9.80 14.10
C GLU A 63 12.72 -9.50 14.15
N ASP A 64 13.06 -8.52 14.97
CA ASP A 64 14.42 -8.05 15.24
C ASP A 64 15.14 -7.33 14.08
N ARG A 65 16.31 -6.84 14.38
CA ARG A 65 17.20 -6.20 13.41
C ARG A 65 17.89 -7.25 12.53
N PRO A 66 18.39 -6.84 11.35
CA PRO A 66 19.40 -7.65 10.64
C PRO A 66 20.62 -7.90 11.53
N GLU A 67 21.18 -9.11 11.47
CA GLU A 67 22.30 -9.53 12.35
C GLU A 67 23.54 -8.65 12.15
N ASP A 68 23.79 -8.20 10.94
CA ASP A 68 24.89 -7.30 10.55
C ASP A 68 24.64 -5.81 10.90
N LEU A 69 23.42 -5.45 11.34
CA LEU A 69 23.01 -4.10 11.71
C LEU A 69 22.41 -4.04 13.14
N PRO A 70 23.19 -4.33 14.18
CA PRO A 70 22.68 -4.44 15.55
C PRO A 70 22.22 -3.10 16.17
N GLN A 71 22.59 -1.98 15.57
CA GLN A 71 22.24 -0.64 16.02
C GLN A 71 21.37 0.09 14.96
N GLY A 72 20.66 1.12 15.40
CA GLY A 72 19.76 1.90 14.52
C GLY A 72 18.35 1.28 14.43
N TYR A 73 17.56 1.81 13.52
CA TYR A 73 16.14 1.45 13.35
C TYR A 73 15.93 0.64 12.07
N PHE A 74 16.84 -0.30 11.81
CA PHE A 74 16.77 -1.19 10.67
C PHE A 74 15.73 -2.28 10.89
N ILE A 75 15.04 -2.65 9.81
CA ILE A 75 14.01 -3.69 9.78
C ILE A 75 14.35 -4.63 8.63
N LYS A 76 14.20 -5.92 8.86
CA LYS A 76 14.31 -6.93 7.80
C LYS A 76 13.13 -6.78 6.85
N PRO A 77 13.33 -6.69 5.52
CA PRO A 77 12.23 -6.82 4.58
C PRO A 77 11.45 -8.09 4.86
N THR A 78 10.17 -7.93 5.17
CA THR A 78 9.33 -9.00 5.72
C THR A 78 8.17 -9.27 4.78
N VAL A 79 7.90 -10.53 4.49
CA VAL A 79 6.78 -10.96 3.66
C VAL A 79 5.91 -11.94 4.44
N PHE A 80 4.63 -11.63 4.53
CA PHE A 80 3.59 -12.53 5.04
C PHE A 80 2.70 -13.02 3.90
N ALA A 81 2.38 -14.30 3.90
CA ALA A 81 1.39 -14.92 3.04
C ALA A 81 0.21 -15.47 3.87
N ASN A 82 -0.85 -15.88 3.19
CA ASN A 82 -2.06 -16.39 3.82
C ASN A 82 -2.62 -15.44 4.91
N VAL A 83 -2.41 -14.15 4.69
CA VAL A 83 -2.97 -13.10 5.55
C VAL A 83 -4.48 -13.08 5.34
N LYS A 84 -5.24 -13.03 6.44
CA LYS A 84 -6.69 -12.83 6.38
C LYS A 84 -7.02 -11.35 6.51
N ASN A 85 -8.12 -10.93 5.92
CA ASN A 85 -8.51 -9.53 5.87
C ASN A 85 -8.82 -8.91 7.25
N ASP A 86 -9.13 -9.74 8.25
CA ASP A 86 -9.39 -9.35 9.64
C ASP A 86 -8.13 -9.28 10.52
N MET A 87 -6.96 -9.71 10.03
CA MET A 87 -5.71 -9.61 10.76
C MET A 87 -5.25 -8.14 10.87
N GLU A 88 -4.62 -7.80 11.98
CA GLU A 88 -4.14 -6.44 12.25
C GLU A 88 -3.21 -5.93 11.13
N ILE A 89 -2.32 -6.80 10.61
CA ILE A 89 -1.40 -6.46 9.51
C ILE A 89 -2.07 -6.25 8.15
N ALA A 90 -3.35 -6.58 8.00
CA ALA A 90 -4.18 -6.27 6.83
C ALA A 90 -4.97 -4.98 7.02
N ARG A 91 -5.23 -4.57 8.27
CA ARG A 91 -6.10 -3.42 8.62
C ARG A 91 -5.30 -2.16 8.95
N GLU A 92 -4.15 -2.31 9.59
CA GLU A 92 -3.29 -1.21 9.99
C GLU A 92 -2.24 -0.88 8.92
N GLU A 93 -2.01 0.41 8.69
CA GLU A 93 -0.89 0.87 7.88
C GLU A 93 0.41 0.67 8.66
N ILE A 94 1.21 -0.33 8.25
CA ILE A 94 2.45 -0.71 8.95
C ILE A 94 3.51 0.39 8.87
N PHE A 95 3.62 1.07 7.73
CA PHE A 95 4.60 2.11 7.44
C PHE A 95 6.05 1.63 7.58
N GLY A 96 6.32 0.44 7.04
CA GLY A 96 7.62 -0.24 7.08
C GLY A 96 7.76 -1.26 5.94
N PRO A 97 8.92 -1.91 5.79
CA PRO A 97 9.19 -2.85 4.71
C PRO A 97 8.52 -4.21 4.97
N VAL A 98 7.20 -4.22 5.05
CA VAL A 98 6.38 -5.40 5.31
C VAL A 98 5.34 -5.53 4.22
N LEU A 99 5.28 -6.70 3.58
CA LEU A 99 4.29 -7.04 2.57
C LEU A 99 3.33 -8.09 3.13
N SER A 100 2.04 -7.80 3.11
CA SER A 100 0.96 -8.72 3.48
C SER A 100 0.27 -9.23 2.22
N ILE A 101 0.33 -10.53 1.94
CA ILE A 101 -0.28 -11.16 0.77
C ILE A 101 -1.55 -11.88 1.21
N ILE A 102 -2.69 -11.44 0.65
CA ILE A 102 -4.01 -12.01 0.88
C ILE A 102 -4.44 -12.76 -0.39
N GLY A 103 -4.87 -14.00 -0.23
CA GLY A 103 -5.41 -14.80 -1.33
C GLY A 103 -6.88 -14.51 -1.59
N TYR A 104 -7.33 -14.75 -2.81
CA TYR A 104 -8.74 -14.71 -3.19
C TYR A 104 -9.07 -15.83 -4.19
N ASP A 105 -10.33 -16.22 -4.25
CA ASP A 105 -10.83 -17.25 -5.19
C ASP A 105 -11.58 -16.62 -6.37
N THR A 106 -12.27 -15.49 -6.17
CA THR A 106 -13.00 -14.78 -7.22
C THR A 106 -12.64 -13.30 -7.27
N GLU A 107 -12.85 -12.69 -8.43
CA GLU A 107 -12.59 -11.25 -8.62
C GLU A 107 -13.50 -10.36 -7.77
N GLU A 108 -14.75 -10.79 -7.58
CA GLU A 108 -15.72 -10.13 -6.72
C GLU A 108 -15.23 -10.11 -5.27
N GLU A 109 -14.65 -11.21 -4.80
CA GLU A 109 -14.00 -11.29 -3.48
C GLU A 109 -12.80 -10.36 -3.40
N ALA A 110 -11.95 -10.35 -4.43
CA ALA A 110 -10.78 -9.44 -4.46
C ALA A 110 -11.21 -7.97 -4.39
N VAL A 111 -12.24 -7.56 -5.14
CA VAL A 111 -12.78 -6.20 -5.09
C VAL A 111 -13.39 -5.89 -3.73
N ALA A 112 -14.11 -6.85 -3.14
CA ALA A 112 -14.70 -6.68 -1.81
C ALA A 112 -13.61 -6.47 -0.75
N ILE A 113 -12.56 -7.29 -0.74
CA ILE A 113 -11.42 -7.16 0.18
C ILE A 113 -10.68 -5.83 -0.06
N ALA A 114 -10.41 -5.47 -1.31
CA ALA A 114 -9.74 -4.21 -1.64
C ALA A 114 -10.50 -2.97 -1.14
N ASN A 115 -11.83 -3.05 -1.08
CA ASN A 115 -12.69 -1.97 -0.61
C ASN A 115 -12.96 -2.01 0.90
N ASP A 116 -12.73 -3.13 1.56
CA ASP A 116 -12.93 -3.32 3.00
C ASP A 116 -11.71 -2.84 3.80
N THR A 117 -11.49 -1.53 3.75
CA THR A 117 -10.45 -0.82 4.49
C THR A 117 -10.92 0.60 4.81
N GLU A 118 -10.37 1.19 5.87
CA GLU A 118 -10.61 2.59 6.22
C GLU A 118 -9.81 3.57 5.35
N TYR A 119 -8.85 3.09 4.58
CA TYR A 119 -7.99 3.87 3.68
C TYR A 119 -8.49 3.84 2.24
N GLY A 120 -7.97 4.75 1.44
CA GLY A 120 -8.32 4.86 0.03
C GLY A 120 -7.46 5.88 -0.71
N LEU A 121 -6.15 5.92 -0.45
CA LEU A 121 -5.25 6.81 -1.16
C LEU A 121 -5.05 6.32 -2.59
N GLY A 122 -4.54 5.11 -2.76
CA GLY A 122 -4.24 4.55 -4.07
C GLY A 122 -4.39 3.04 -4.12
N GLY A 123 -4.43 2.53 -5.33
CA GLY A 123 -4.47 1.11 -5.61
C GLY A 123 -3.72 0.76 -6.88
N TYR A 124 -3.49 -0.54 -7.06
CA TYR A 124 -2.78 -1.07 -8.23
C TYR A 124 -3.56 -2.25 -8.79
N VAL A 125 -3.69 -2.31 -10.11
CA VAL A 125 -4.30 -3.44 -10.82
C VAL A 125 -3.33 -3.92 -11.89
N GLN A 126 -3.06 -5.21 -11.89
CA GLN A 126 -2.19 -5.85 -12.86
C GLN A 126 -2.98 -6.83 -13.71
N SER A 127 -2.99 -6.67 -15.01
CA SER A 127 -3.60 -7.61 -15.95
C SER A 127 -2.97 -7.50 -17.34
N ARG A 128 -2.93 -8.61 -18.06
CA ARG A 128 -2.57 -8.61 -19.49
C ARG A 128 -3.70 -8.02 -20.36
N ASP A 129 -4.95 -8.13 -19.92
CA ASP A 129 -6.12 -7.52 -20.57
C ASP A 129 -6.36 -6.14 -19.94
N ILE A 130 -6.09 -5.09 -20.70
CA ILE A 130 -6.22 -3.69 -20.25
C ILE A 130 -7.69 -3.30 -20.02
N GLU A 131 -8.62 -3.80 -20.81
CA GLU A 131 -10.04 -3.47 -20.64
C GLU A 131 -10.61 -4.17 -19.41
N HIS A 132 -10.13 -5.37 -19.12
CA HIS A 132 -10.44 -6.07 -17.88
C HIS A 132 -9.85 -5.31 -16.67
N ALA A 133 -8.57 -4.91 -16.73
CA ALA A 133 -7.95 -4.11 -15.67
C ALA A 133 -8.73 -2.83 -15.37
N ARG A 134 -9.20 -2.11 -16.40
CA ARG A 134 -10.04 -0.91 -16.26
C ARG A 134 -11.35 -1.18 -15.54
N LYS A 135 -12.02 -2.30 -15.86
CA LYS A 135 -13.28 -2.70 -15.20
C LYS A 135 -13.08 -2.97 -13.72
N ILE A 136 -11.99 -3.64 -13.35
CA ILE A 136 -11.66 -3.88 -11.94
C ILE A 136 -11.26 -2.57 -11.26
N ALA A 137 -10.39 -1.77 -11.87
CA ALA A 137 -9.95 -0.48 -11.33
C ALA A 137 -11.13 0.46 -11.00
N ALA A 138 -12.15 0.50 -11.87
CA ALA A 138 -13.34 1.32 -11.67
C ALA A 138 -14.19 0.92 -10.44
N GLN A 139 -14.01 -0.29 -9.91
CA GLN A 139 -14.73 -0.80 -8.74
C GLN A 139 -13.96 -0.56 -7.43
N ILE A 140 -12.67 -0.22 -7.48
CA ILE A 140 -11.85 0.03 -6.29
C ILE A 140 -12.02 1.47 -5.82
N ARG A 141 -12.36 1.64 -4.55
CA ARG A 141 -12.62 2.93 -3.92
C ARG A 141 -11.34 3.56 -3.36
N ALA A 142 -10.49 4.05 -4.26
CA ALA A 142 -9.30 4.81 -3.94
C ALA A 142 -9.19 6.06 -4.83
N GLY A 143 -8.40 7.02 -4.40
CA GLY A 143 -8.27 8.30 -5.10
C GLY A 143 -7.54 8.19 -6.43
N TYR A 144 -6.61 7.24 -6.56
CA TYR A 144 -6.01 6.87 -7.84
C TYR A 144 -5.83 5.36 -7.96
N ILE A 145 -5.84 4.85 -9.20
CA ILE A 145 -5.51 3.45 -9.49
C ILE A 145 -4.46 3.42 -10.61
N SER A 146 -3.30 2.85 -10.29
CA SER A 146 -2.26 2.57 -11.28
C SER A 146 -2.51 1.20 -11.92
N ILE A 147 -2.63 1.17 -13.24
CA ILE A 147 -2.78 -0.06 -14.02
C ILE A 147 -1.43 -0.41 -14.64
N ASN A 148 -0.99 -1.65 -14.45
CA ASN A 148 0.25 -2.20 -15.03
C ASN A 148 1.48 -1.30 -14.77
N ASN A 149 1.64 -0.81 -13.53
CA ASN A 149 2.74 0.06 -13.09
C ASN A 149 2.84 1.39 -13.87
N ALA A 150 1.72 1.95 -14.31
CA ALA A 150 1.70 3.30 -14.83
C ALA A 150 2.31 4.26 -13.81
N GLY A 151 3.23 5.11 -14.26
CA GLY A 151 3.91 6.09 -13.41
C GLY A 151 2.96 7.17 -12.90
N LEU A 152 3.42 7.95 -11.91
CA LEU A 152 2.69 9.12 -11.45
C LEU A 152 2.60 10.16 -12.58
N ASP A 153 1.38 10.63 -12.83
CA ASP A 153 1.07 11.70 -13.77
C ASP A 153 0.59 12.93 -12.99
N ILE A 154 1.39 14.00 -12.97
CA ILE A 154 1.07 15.23 -12.26
C ILE A 154 0.02 16.10 -12.98
N THR A 155 -0.42 15.70 -14.15
CA THR A 155 -1.49 16.40 -14.90
C THR A 155 -2.89 15.93 -14.50
N VAL A 156 -2.98 14.88 -13.68
CA VAL A 156 -4.24 14.37 -13.14
C VAL A 156 -4.31 14.52 -11.61
N PRO A 157 -5.51 14.61 -11.03
CA PRO A 157 -5.65 14.85 -9.60
C PRO A 157 -5.11 13.67 -8.77
N PHE A 158 -4.37 13.99 -7.71
CA PHE A 158 -3.88 13.06 -6.70
C PHE A 158 -4.53 13.38 -5.35
N GLY A 159 -5.00 12.37 -4.66
CA GLY A 159 -5.60 12.50 -3.32
C GLY A 159 -6.35 11.25 -2.93
N GLY A 160 -6.84 11.20 -1.70
CA GLY A 160 -7.42 10.02 -1.11
C GLY A 160 -8.95 10.01 -1.05
N TYR A 161 -9.46 8.86 -0.62
CA TYR A 161 -10.81 8.66 -0.14
C TYR A 161 -10.76 8.26 1.33
N LYS A 162 -11.89 8.28 2.03
CA LYS A 162 -12.03 7.79 3.40
C LYS A 162 -11.01 8.48 4.35
N HIS A 163 -10.33 7.73 5.23
CA HIS A 163 -9.34 8.27 6.16
C HIS A 163 -8.03 8.75 5.50
N SER A 164 -7.80 8.43 4.23
CA SER A 164 -6.66 8.97 3.49
C SER A 164 -6.80 10.44 3.10
N GLY A 165 -7.93 11.07 3.42
CA GLY A 165 -8.21 12.47 3.14
C GLY A 165 -9.00 12.67 1.85
N ASN A 166 -9.58 13.86 1.67
CA ASN A 166 -10.48 14.18 0.57
C ASN A 166 -9.95 15.27 -0.36
N GLY A 167 -8.90 16.00 0.03
CA GLY A 167 -8.27 17.02 -0.80
C GLY A 167 -7.64 16.45 -2.08
N ARG A 168 -7.36 17.33 -3.02
CA ARG A 168 -6.68 16.98 -4.27
C ARG A 168 -5.48 17.87 -4.49
N GLU A 169 -4.38 17.23 -4.90
CA GLU A 169 -3.19 17.89 -5.43
C GLU A 169 -3.08 17.54 -6.92
N PHE A 170 -2.33 18.32 -7.67
CA PHE A 170 -2.09 18.14 -9.11
C PHE A 170 -3.36 18.28 -9.97
N GLY A 171 -3.16 18.39 -11.27
CA GLY A 171 -4.24 18.63 -12.22
C GLY A 171 -4.99 19.96 -11.99
N ASP A 172 -5.99 20.21 -12.80
CA ASP A 172 -6.81 21.42 -12.72
C ASP A 172 -7.72 21.41 -11.47
N GLU A 173 -8.11 20.24 -11.00
CA GLU A 173 -8.98 20.04 -9.83
C GLU A 173 -8.35 20.55 -8.53
N ALA A 174 -7.00 20.56 -8.44
CA ALA A 174 -6.29 21.07 -7.27
C ALA A 174 -6.55 22.56 -7.01
N PHE A 175 -6.88 23.34 -8.01
CA PHE A 175 -7.22 24.76 -7.83
C PHE A 175 -8.40 24.97 -6.89
N GLY A 176 -9.35 24.02 -6.87
CA GLY A 176 -10.52 24.10 -5.98
C GLY A 176 -10.15 24.22 -4.51
N GLU A 177 -9.02 23.63 -4.07
CA GLU A 177 -8.53 23.68 -2.68
C GLU A 177 -8.01 25.08 -2.28
N PHE A 178 -7.70 25.95 -3.26
CA PHE A 178 -7.16 27.30 -3.06
C PHE A 178 -8.16 28.40 -3.40
N LEU A 179 -9.40 28.06 -3.77
CA LEU A 179 -10.42 28.99 -4.21
C LEU A 179 -11.58 29.05 -3.20
N GLU A 180 -12.14 30.22 -3.05
CA GLU A 180 -13.39 30.46 -2.29
C GLU A 180 -14.54 30.76 -3.24
N TYR A 181 -15.67 30.10 -3.01
CA TYR A 181 -16.90 30.34 -3.77
C TYR A 181 -17.72 31.45 -3.10
N LYS A 182 -18.15 32.45 -3.88
CA LYS A 182 -19.04 33.52 -3.44
C LYS A 182 -20.32 33.55 -4.26
N SER A 183 -21.46 33.46 -3.61
CA SER A 183 -22.75 33.68 -4.26
C SER A 183 -23.13 35.16 -4.21
N MET A 184 -23.59 35.68 -5.33
CA MET A 184 -24.20 37.01 -5.43
C MET A 184 -25.64 36.86 -5.90
N LEU A 185 -26.57 37.26 -5.05
CA LEU A 185 -28.01 37.14 -5.29
C LEU A 185 -28.56 38.50 -5.80
N GLY A 186 -29.66 38.46 -6.53
CA GLY A 186 -30.35 39.69 -7.03
C GLY A 186 -29.80 40.23 -8.36
N TYR A 187 -28.93 39.49 -9.05
CA TYR A 187 -28.48 39.82 -10.39
C TYR A 187 -29.50 39.29 -11.42
N THR A 188 -30.04 40.21 -12.24
CA THR A 188 -30.87 39.86 -13.42
C THR A 188 -30.12 40.27 -14.67
N PRO A 189 -29.76 39.34 -15.55
CA PRO A 189 -29.16 39.67 -16.84
C PRO A 189 -30.14 40.56 -17.64
N SER A 190 -29.63 41.62 -18.23
CA SER A 190 -30.37 42.48 -19.16
C SER A 190 -30.51 41.84 -20.54
#